data_611174c47a2b2a7dedbca595ad632734
#
_entry.id   611174c47a2b2a7dedbca595ad632734
#
_cell.length_a   1.000
_cell.length_b   1.000
_cell.length_c   1.000
_cell.angle_alpha   90.00
_cell.angle_beta   90.00
_cell.angle_gamma   90.00
#
_symmetry.space_group_name_H-M   'P 1'
#
loop_
_entity.id
_entity.type
_entity.pdbx_description
1 polymer ?
#
loop_
_entity_poly.entity_id
_entity_poly.type
_entity_poly.pdbx_seq_one_letter_code
_entity_poly.pdbx_strand_id
1 'polypeptide(L)'
;MVSRSLREWLQVLEEDGVLKHVSKEVKLEHELAAVGKKACGTYAVLFDKPTGEHLPQDNQIPVVTGICGNRSMFAKAMGVSVGEMSGRFSEAQAHPVAPVVISSEAAPVKEVVTKQVNLYG
;
A
#
# COMPACT_ATOMS: atom_id res chain seq x y z
N MET A 1 -16.90 5.91 2.45
CA MET A 1 -16.92 4.57 1.79
C MET A 1 -15.58 3.89 2.08
N VAL A 2 -15.60 2.66 2.50
CA VAL A 2 -14.37 1.91 2.78
C VAL A 2 -13.81 1.39 1.45
N SER A 3 -12.54 1.69 1.16
CA SER A 3 -11.86 1.24 -0.06
C SER A 3 -11.65 -0.28 -0.03
N ARG A 4 -11.92 -0.95 -1.15
CA ARG A 4 -11.80 -2.41 -1.29
C ARG A 4 -10.49 -2.84 -1.93
N SER A 5 -9.73 -1.90 -2.46
CA SER A 5 -8.46 -2.16 -3.14
C SER A 5 -7.46 -1.04 -2.88
N LEU A 6 -6.17 -1.32 -3.09
CA LEU A 6 -5.13 -0.31 -3.02
C LEU A 6 -5.39 0.85 -4.01
N ARG A 7 -5.88 0.55 -5.21
CA ARG A 7 -6.17 1.59 -6.22
C ARG A 7 -7.24 2.55 -5.77
N GLU A 8 -8.34 2.04 -5.21
CA GLU A 8 -9.39 2.89 -4.65
C GLU A 8 -8.88 3.73 -3.47
N TRP A 9 -8.02 3.14 -2.63
CA TRP A 9 -7.43 3.87 -1.53
C TRP A 9 -6.50 4.99 -2.00
N LEU A 10 -5.66 4.74 -3.00
CA LEU A 10 -4.81 5.76 -3.59
C LEU A 10 -5.63 6.91 -4.20
N GLN A 11 -6.75 6.60 -4.85
CA GLN A 11 -7.66 7.63 -5.36
C GLN A 11 -8.22 8.51 -4.24
N VAL A 12 -8.63 7.92 -3.11
CA VAL A 12 -9.09 8.68 -1.94
C VAL A 12 -7.99 9.61 -1.41
N LEU A 13 -6.73 9.12 -1.32
CA LEU A 13 -5.61 9.94 -0.88
C LEU A 13 -5.26 11.06 -1.88
N GLU A 14 -5.46 10.83 -3.17
CA GLU A 14 -5.31 11.84 -4.22
C GLU A 14 -6.35 12.95 -4.07
N GLU A 15 -7.62 12.57 -3.97
CA GLU A 15 -8.75 13.50 -3.78
C GLU A 15 -8.60 14.35 -2.51
N ASP A 16 -8.02 13.79 -1.46
CA ASP A 16 -7.69 14.50 -0.21
C ASP A 16 -6.42 15.39 -0.32
N GLY A 17 -5.68 15.32 -1.42
CA GLY A 17 -4.43 16.07 -1.62
C GLY A 17 -3.26 15.59 -0.77
N VAL A 18 -3.35 14.39 -0.17
CA VAL A 18 -2.33 13.80 0.70
C VAL A 18 -1.47 12.73 0.00
N LEU A 19 -1.75 12.39 -1.26
CA LEU A 19 -0.86 11.62 -2.11
C LEU A 19 0.04 12.57 -2.90
N LYS A 20 1.35 12.34 -2.87
CA LYS A 20 2.34 13.09 -3.65
C LYS A 20 3.02 12.19 -4.66
N HIS A 21 3.16 12.69 -5.89
CA HIS A 21 3.83 11.99 -6.98
C HIS A 21 5.27 12.44 -7.11
N VAL A 22 6.18 11.48 -7.27
CA VAL A 22 7.57 11.70 -7.61
C VAL A 22 7.82 11.09 -8.99
N SER A 23 7.76 11.94 -10.03
CA SER A 23 7.91 11.52 -11.43
C SER A 23 9.36 11.45 -11.91
N LYS A 24 10.31 11.87 -11.07
CA LYS A 24 11.74 11.69 -11.33
C LYS A 24 12.16 10.26 -11.01
N GLU A 25 13.23 9.82 -11.64
CA GLU A 25 13.90 8.58 -11.26
C GLU A 25 14.38 8.67 -9.82
N VAL A 26 14.11 7.62 -9.05
CA VAL A 26 14.50 7.49 -7.63
C VAL A 26 15.08 6.11 -7.42
N LYS A 27 16.27 6.04 -6.84
CA LYS A 27 16.93 4.77 -6.53
C LYS A 27 16.21 4.07 -5.38
N LEU A 28 15.97 2.77 -5.53
CA LEU A 28 15.43 1.93 -4.45
C LEU A 28 16.34 1.93 -3.23
N GLU A 29 17.65 1.88 -3.48
CA GLU A 29 18.63 1.89 -2.41
C GLU A 29 18.74 3.28 -1.78
N HIS A 30 18.36 3.37 -0.51
CA HIS A 30 18.46 4.55 0.37
C HIS A 30 17.62 5.76 -0.04
N GLU A 31 17.56 6.14 -1.32
CA GLU A 31 16.95 7.39 -1.77
C GLU A 31 15.42 7.35 -1.61
N LEU A 32 14.76 6.29 -2.08
CA LEU A 32 13.32 6.12 -1.96
C LEU A 32 12.89 6.12 -0.48
N ALA A 33 13.60 5.39 0.36
CA ALA A 33 13.34 5.31 1.79
C ALA A 33 13.54 6.66 2.49
N ALA A 34 14.56 7.44 2.09
CA ALA A 34 14.82 8.76 2.65
C ALA A 34 13.71 9.75 2.32
N VAL A 35 13.22 9.77 1.08
CA VAL A 35 12.09 10.61 0.66
C VAL A 35 10.81 10.17 1.38
N GLY A 36 10.52 8.87 1.41
CA GLY A 36 9.37 8.31 2.12
C GLY A 36 9.38 8.64 3.61
N LYS A 37 10.54 8.55 4.27
CA LYS A 37 10.69 8.93 5.67
C LYS A 37 10.43 10.41 5.90
N LYS A 38 10.89 11.29 5.03
CA LYS A 38 10.66 12.74 5.13
C LYS A 38 9.18 13.11 4.98
N ALA A 39 8.44 12.40 4.15
CA ALA A 39 7.01 12.60 3.94
C ALA A 39 6.14 11.90 5.01
N CYS A 40 6.70 10.93 5.73
CA CYS A 40 5.97 10.07 6.67
C CYS A 40 5.19 10.88 7.69
N GLY A 41 3.95 10.47 7.92
CA GLY A 41 3.03 11.12 8.85
C GLY A 41 2.25 12.30 8.25
N THR A 42 2.69 12.86 7.12
CA THR A 42 1.99 13.97 6.44
C THR A 42 1.42 13.54 5.11
N TYR A 43 2.22 12.87 4.28
CA TYR A 43 1.85 12.47 2.91
C TYR A 43 2.16 11.00 2.67
N ALA A 44 1.32 10.37 1.84
CA ALA A 44 1.70 9.21 1.07
C ALA A 44 2.51 9.66 -0.15
N VAL A 45 3.46 8.84 -0.61
CA VAL A 45 4.30 9.16 -1.78
C VAL A 45 4.24 8.01 -2.76
N LEU A 46 3.89 8.32 -4.01
CA LEU A 46 3.95 7.42 -5.15
C LEU A 46 5.16 7.77 -6.01
N PHE A 47 6.06 6.81 -6.19
CA PHE A 47 7.23 6.92 -7.02
C PHE A 47 6.94 6.25 -8.37
N ASP A 48 6.85 7.05 -9.43
CA ASP A 48 6.48 6.55 -10.76
C ASP A 48 7.62 5.78 -11.44
N LYS A 49 8.87 6.14 -11.14
CA LYS A 49 10.07 5.60 -11.79
C LYS A 49 11.12 5.14 -10.79
N PRO A 50 10.87 4.05 -10.04
CA PRO A 50 11.89 3.47 -9.18
C PRO A 50 12.97 2.81 -10.03
N THR A 51 14.24 3.03 -9.68
CA THR A 51 15.40 2.44 -10.35
C THR A 51 16.26 1.66 -9.37
N GLY A 52 17.02 0.67 -9.84
CA GLY A 52 17.89 -0.14 -9.00
C GLY A 52 18.67 -1.18 -9.83
N GLU A 53 19.78 -1.68 -9.31
CA GLU A 53 20.65 -2.65 -10.02
C GLU A 53 19.91 -3.94 -10.41
N HIS A 54 18.93 -4.35 -9.61
CA HIS A 54 18.19 -5.59 -9.80
C HIS A 54 16.84 -5.38 -10.49
N LEU A 55 16.49 -4.15 -10.83
CA LEU A 55 15.28 -3.87 -11.60
C LEU A 55 15.58 -3.88 -13.10
N PRO A 56 14.66 -4.39 -13.93
CA PRO A 56 14.73 -4.18 -15.37
C PRO A 56 14.81 -2.68 -15.70
N GLN A 57 15.56 -2.30 -16.72
CA GLN A 57 15.68 -0.90 -17.14
C GLN A 57 14.35 -0.29 -17.59
N ASP A 58 13.43 -1.13 -18.03
CA ASP A 58 12.08 -0.78 -18.46
C ASP A 58 11.02 -1.04 -17.37
N ASN A 59 11.42 -1.12 -16.09
CA ASN A 59 10.48 -1.36 -15.01
C ASN A 59 9.40 -0.28 -14.97
N GLN A 60 8.15 -0.70 -15.14
CA GLN A 60 6.96 0.15 -15.13
C GLN A 60 6.16 0.05 -13.81
N ILE A 61 6.68 -0.68 -12.82
CA ILE A 61 5.96 -0.92 -11.58
C ILE A 61 6.28 0.22 -10.60
N PRO A 62 5.32 1.09 -10.30
CA PRO A 62 5.52 2.16 -9.32
C PRO A 62 5.59 1.62 -7.90
N VAL A 63 6.17 2.40 -7.00
CA VAL A 63 6.25 2.08 -5.57
C VAL A 63 5.52 3.15 -4.78
N VAL A 64 4.72 2.75 -3.80
CA VAL A 64 4.05 3.67 -2.90
C VAL A 64 4.46 3.44 -1.44
N THR A 65 4.58 4.53 -0.69
CA THR A 65 4.88 4.50 0.75
C THR A 65 3.94 5.43 1.52
N GLY A 66 3.79 5.19 2.82
CA GLY A 66 3.07 6.11 3.73
C GLY A 66 1.55 6.11 3.57
N ILE A 67 0.96 5.07 2.96
CA ILE A 67 -0.49 5.01 2.65
C ILE A 67 -1.41 4.97 3.88
N CYS A 68 -0.87 4.74 5.06
CA CYS A 68 -1.53 4.85 6.36
C CYS A 68 -0.56 5.49 7.37
N GLY A 69 0.10 6.57 6.97
CA GLY A 69 1.20 7.19 7.70
C GLY A 69 0.79 7.94 8.97
N ASN A 70 -0.49 8.24 9.16
CA ASN A 70 -1.01 8.91 10.35
C ASN A 70 -2.40 8.39 10.76
N ARG A 71 -2.83 8.78 11.97
CA ARG A 71 -4.10 8.32 12.54
C ARG A 71 -5.32 8.72 11.71
N SER A 72 -5.30 9.89 11.08
CA SER A 72 -6.41 10.36 10.25
C SER A 72 -6.58 9.53 8.99
N MET A 73 -5.47 9.19 8.32
CA MET A 73 -5.49 8.26 7.16
C MET A 73 -6.01 6.89 7.58
N PHE A 74 -5.57 6.40 8.74
CA PHE A 74 -6.00 5.09 9.24
C PHE A 74 -7.50 5.08 9.57
N ALA A 75 -7.99 6.08 10.28
CA ALA A 75 -9.41 6.23 10.60
C ALA A 75 -10.27 6.29 9.33
N LYS A 76 -9.82 7.07 8.34
CA LYS A 76 -10.49 7.18 7.05
C LYS A 76 -10.53 5.83 6.30
N ALA A 77 -9.43 5.08 6.29
CA ALA A 77 -9.39 3.74 5.71
C ALA A 77 -10.37 2.78 6.42
N MET A 78 -10.58 2.93 7.72
CA MET A 78 -11.58 2.18 8.48
C MET A 78 -13.01 2.71 8.28
N GLY A 79 -13.20 3.87 7.66
CA GLY A 79 -14.50 4.51 7.48
C GLY A 79 -15.09 5.11 8.75
N VAL A 80 -14.23 5.55 9.70
CA VAL A 80 -14.63 6.10 11.01
C VAL A 80 -13.84 7.38 11.32
N SER A 81 -14.25 8.13 12.34
CA SER A 81 -13.44 9.21 12.90
C SER A 81 -12.29 8.67 13.75
N VAL A 82 -11.29 9.51 14.01
CA VAL A 82 -10.13 9.14 14.87
C VAL A 82 -10.57 8.69 16.26
N GLY A 83 -11.61 9.33 16.83
CA GLY A 83 -12.14 8.97 18.14
C GLY A 83 -12.85 7.61 18.18
N GLU A 84 -13.42 7.18 17.07
CA GLU A 84 -14.18 5.93 16.97
C GLU A 84 -13.31 4.71 16.64
N MET A 85 -12.04 4.91 16.27
CA MET A 85 -11.16 3.82 15.83
C MET A 85 -11.09 2.66 16.83
N SER A 86 -10.90 2.96 18.11
CA SER A 86 -10.76 1.92 19.15
C SER A 86 -12.04 1.11 19.33
N GLY A 87 -13.19 1.80 19.32
CA GLY A 87 -14.50 1.14 19.40
C GLY A 87 -14.75 0.23 18.21
N ARG A 88 -14.48 0.73 17.01
CA ARG A 88 -14.63 -0.04 15.78
C ARG A 88 -13.71 -1.26 15.72
N PHE A 89 -12.49 -1.10 16.18
CA PHE A 89 -11.53 -2.22 16.26
C PHE A 89 -11.99 -3.29 17.27
N SER A 90 -12.45 -2.89 18.45
CA SER A 90 -12.99 -3.81 19.47
C SER A 90 -14.23 -4.56 18.97
N GLU A 91 -15.13 -3.86 18.25
CA GLU A 91 -16.30 -4.46 17.65
C GLU A 91 -15.92 -5.52 16.60
N ALA A 92 -14.95 -5.21 15.73
CA ALA A 92 -14.47 -6.14 14.72
C ALA A 92 -13.82 -7.40 15.34
N GLN A 93 -13.11 -7.24 16.45
CA GLN A 93 -12.54 -8.37 17.19
C GLN A 93 -13.62 -9.26 17.86
N ALA A 94 -14.69 -8.64 18.35
CA ALA A 94 -15.80 -9.38 18.96
C ALA A 94 -16.66 -10.16 17.93
N HIS A 95 -16.63 -9.75 16.67
CA HIS A 95 -17.40 -10.34 15.58
C HIS A 95 -16.51 -10.74 14.40
N PRO A 96 -15.62 -11.72 14.57
CA PRO A 96 -14.72 -12.14 13.51
C PRO A 96 -15.51 -12.78 12.35
N VAL A 97 -15.13 -12.42 11.11
CA VAL A 97 -15.68 -13.02 9.90
C VAL A 97 -14.79 -14.18 9.48
N ALA A 98 -15.35 -15.37 9.36
CA ALA A 98 -14.60 -16.54 8.92
C ALA A 98 -14.17 -16.36 7.44
N PRO A 99 -12.92 -16.71 7.09
CA PRO A 99 -12.47 -16.68 5.71
C PRO A 99 -13.22 -17.72 4.86
N VAL A 100 -13.47 -17.38 3.61
CA VAL A 100 -13.99 -18.33 2.63
C VAL A 100 -12.84 -19.16 2.08
N VAL A 101 -12.94 -20.48 2.23
CA VAL A 101 -11.96 -21.41 1.67
C VAL A 101 -12.37 -21.75 0.24
N ILE A 102 -11.49 -21.51 -0.72
CA ILE A 102 -11.67 -21.84 -2.12
C ILE A 102 -10.62 -22.89 -2.56
N SER A 103 -10.93 -23.65 -3.61
CA SER A 103 -9.96 -24.59 -4.15
C SER A 103 -8.75 -23.87 -4.76
N SER A 104 -7.62 -24.56 -4.79
CA SER A 104 -6.38 -24.02 -5.39
C SER A 104 -6.57 -23.63 -6.86
N GLU A 105 -7.42 -24.36 -7.58
CA GLU A 105 -7.73 -24.13 -9.00
C GLU A 105 -8.58 -22.88 -9.22
N ALA A 106 -9.43 -22.54 -8.25
CA ALA A 106 -10.29 -21.36 -8.30
C ALA A 106 -9.62 -20.09 -7.73
N ALA A 107 -8.40 -20.20 -7.20
CA ALA A 107 -7.70 -19.11 -6.56
C ALA A 107 -6.86 -18.29 -7.56
N PRO A 108 -7.22 -17.03 -7.89
CA PRO A 108 -6.46 -16.20 -8.84
C PRO A 108 -4.98 -16.03 -8.45
N VAL A 109 -4.67 -16.04 -7.16
CA VAL A 109 -3.31 -15.94 -6.65
C VAL A 109 -2.44 -17.16 -7.01
N LYS A 110 -3.04 -18.26 -7.45
CA LYS A 110 -2.36 -19.49 -7.89
C LYS A 110 -2.16 -19.57 -9.39
N GLU A 111 -2.62 -18.60 -10.17
CA GLU A 111 -2.48 -18.57 -11.64
C GLU A 111 -1.01 -18.62 -12.07
N VAL A 112 -0.15 -17.88 -11.35
CA VAL A 112 1.30 -17.91 -11.58
C VAL A 112 2.00 -18.29 -10.27
N VAL A 113 2.72 -19.42 -10.28
CA VAL A 113 3.48 -19.90 -9.11
C VAL A 113 4.94 -20.07 -9.49
N THR A 114 5.81 -19.28 -8.87
CA THR A 114 7.26 -19.37 -9.00
C THR A 114 7.83 -20.13 -7.80
N LYS A 115 8.44 -21.29 -8.07
CA LYS A 115 9.02 -22.15 -7.01
C LYS A 115 10.49 -21.88 -6.73
N GLN A 116 11.18 -21.21 -7.66
CA GLN A 116 12.58 -20.82 -7.51
C GLN A 116 12.65 -19.31 -7.58
N VAL A 117 13.00 -18.69 -6.47
CA VAL A 117 13.21 -17.25 -6.39
C VAL A 117 14.65 -17.02 -5.92
N ASN A 118 15.44 -16.35 -6.75
CA ASN A 118 16.75 -15.87 -6.33
C ASN A 118 16.54 -14.53 -5.61
N LEU A 119 16.64 -14.53 -4.30
CA LEU A 119 16.46 -13.33 -3.49
C LEU A 119 17.72 -12.47 -3.39
N TYR A 120 18.84 -12.98 -3.83
CA TYR A 120 20.16 -12.32 -3.71
C TYR A 120 20.89 -12.19 -5.06
N GLY A 121 20.15 -12.37 -6.13
CA GLY A 121 20.34 -12.17 -7.55
C GLY A 121 21.73 -12.26 -8.12
#